data_ccb1ec882ac9f1b9f996a822dc413747
#
_entry.id   ccb1ec882ac9f1b9f996a822dc413747
#
_cell.length_a   1.000
_cell.length_b   1.000
_cell.length_c   1.000
_cell.angle_alpha   90.00
_cell.angle_beta   90.00
_cell.angle_gamma   90.00
#
_symmetry.space_group_name_H-M   'P 1'
#
loop_
_entity.id
_entity.type
_entity.pdbx_description
1 polymer ?
#
loop_
_entity_poly.entity_id
_entity_poly.type
_entity_poly.pdbx_seq_one_letter_code
_entity_poly.pdbx_strand_id
1 'polypeptide(L)'
;ALFKNMLNSLIKYEQITTTLPKAKELKPQIDKVITLGKKNNLQSKKSLFADLQSKFSVDKLIKTLSQRYEKRQGGYSRVIKAGFRYGDDAPMAIIELVDRDKQAKKVDIKKKPEETAKSKTDPKLPAEDKKSKPKK
;
A
#
# COMPACT_ATOMS: atom_id res chain seq x y z
N ALA A 1 0.86 -14.12 8.04
CA ALA A 1 1.68 -12.92 8.05
C ALA A 1 2.10 -12.48 6.66
N LEU A 2 2.47 -13.41 5.82
CA LEU A 2 2.89 -13.07 4.48
C LEU A 2 1.79 -12.38 3.67
N PHE A 3 0.61 -12.98 3.67
CA PHE A 3 -0.47 -12.40 2.88
C PHE A 3 -0.97 -11.10 3.45
N LYS A 4 -0.90 -10.94 4.76
CA LYS A 4 -1.27 -9.67 5.37
C LYS A 4 -0.33 -8.55 4.88
N ASN A 5 0.95 -8.83 4.85
CA ASN A 5 1.92 -7.86 4.37
C ASN A 5 1.72 -7.55 2.90
N MET A 6 1.39 -8.57 2.11
CA MET A 6 1.14 -8.39 0.70
C MET A 6 -0.12 -7.57 0.45
N LEU A 7 -1.16 -7.78 1.26
CA LEU A 7 -2.37 -6.97 1.15
C LEU A 7 -2.09 -5.51 1.46
N ASN A 8 -1.32 -5.26 2.51
CA ASN A 8 -0.96 -3.89 2.85
C ASN A 8 -0.15 -3.23 1.75
N SER A 9 0.79 -3.96 1.17
CA SER A 9 1.58 -3.43 0.08
C SER A 9 0.73 -3.15 -1.16
N LEU A 10 -0.19 -4.06 -1.46
CA LEU A 10 -1.07 -3.87 -2.60
C LEU A 10 -1.96 -2.64 -2.42
N ILE A 11 -2.47 -2.44 -1.22
CA ILE A 11 -3.30 -1.27 -0.96
C ILE A 11 -2.47 0.00 -1.07
N LYS A 12 -1.26 -0.03 -0.55
CA LYS A 12 -0.41 1.15 -0.55
C LYS A 12 0.07 1.54 -1.95
N TYR A 13 0.61 0.58 -2.67
CA TYR A 13 1.19 0.87 -3.99
C TYR A 13 0.26 0.57 -5.15
N GLU A 14 -0.81 -0.12 -4.90
CA GLU A 14 -1.84 -0.50 -5.89
C GLU A 14 -1.32 -1.43 -6.99
N GLN A 15 -0.09 -1.85 -6.91
CA GLN A 15 0.49 -2.82 -7.85
C GLN A 15 1.72 -3.44 -7.20
N ILE A 16 1.77 -4.76 -7.14
CA ILE A 16 2.94 -5.45 -6.63
C ILE A 16 3.29 -6.62 -7.54
N THR A 17 4.55 -7.04 -7.48
CA THR A 17 5.02 -8.18 -8.25
C THR A 17 5.28 -9.33 -7.28
N THR A 18 4.77 -10.50 -7.60
CA THR A 18 4.97 -11.66 -6.76
C THR A 18 4.91 -12.91 -7.63
N THR A 19 4.99 -14.10 -7.02
CA THR A 19 4.88 -15.31 -7.80
C THR A 19 3.44 -15.54 -8.22
N LEU A 20 3.24 -16.23 -9.31
CA LEU A 20 1.90 -16.45 -9.85
C LEU A 20 0.96 -17.15 -8.86
N PRO A 21 1.37 -18.23 -8.18
CA PRO A 21 0.47 -18.87 -7.22
C PRO A 21 0.06 -17.91 -6.08
N LYS A 22 0.98 -17.11 -5.58
CA LYS A 22 0.66 -16.17 -4.52
C LYS A 22 -0.28 -15.10 -5.01
N ALA A 23 -0.10 -14.62 -6.24
CA ALA A 23 -0.98 -13.61 -6.80
C ALA A 23 -2.40 -14.15 -6.94
N LYS A 24 -2.53 -15.38 -7.41
CA LYS A 24 -3.84 -15.99 -7.56
C LYS A 24 -4.55 -16.17 -6.22
N GLU A 25 -3.79 -16.47 -5.18
CA GLU A 25 -4.37 -16.65 -3.86
C GLU A 25 -4.69 -15.31 -3.21
N LEU A 26 -3.91 -14.29 -3.52
CA LEU A 26 -4.13 -12.97 -2.96
C LEU A 26 -5.35 -12.28 -3.56
N LYS A 27 -5.67 -12.56 -4.80
CA LYS A 27 -6.77 -11.90 -5.50
C LYS A 27 -8.12 -11.98 -4.77
N PRO A 28 -8.59 -13.16 -4.36
CA PRO A 28 -9.86 -13.21 -3.64
C PRO A 28 -9.79 -12.50 -2.29
N GLN A 29 -8.63 -12.48 -1.67
CA GLN A 29 -8.48 -11.83 -0.37
C GLN A 29 -8.61 -10.32 -0.50
N ILE A 30 -7.99 -9.72 -1.53
CA ILE A 30 -8.10 -8.28 -1.70
C ILE A 30 -9.53 -7.90 -2.10
N ASP A 31 -10.19 -8.74 -2.88
CA ASP A 31 -11.57 -8.47 -3.25
C ASP A 31 -12.48 -8.47 -2.02
N LYS A 32 -12.28 -9.40 -1.08
CA LYS A 32 -13.04 -9.42 0.14
C LYS A 32 -12.79 -8.18 0.98
N VAL A 33 -11.54 -7.78 1.07
CA VAL A 33 -11.14 -6.63 1.86
C VAL A 33 -11.79 -5.35 1.31
N ILE A 34 -11.79 -5.20 0.00
CA ILE A 34 -12.40 -4.03 -0.62
C ILE A 34 -13.92 -4.04 -0.42
N THR A 35 -14.53 -5.21 -0.52
CA THR A 35 -15.97 -5.31 -0.29
C THR A 35 -16.32 -4.89 1.13
N LEU A 36 -15.53 -5.31 2.11
CA LEU A 36 -15.76 -4.90 3.49
C LEU A 36 -15.59 -3.39 3.65
N GLY A 37 -14.60 -2.83 2.98
CA GLY A 37 -14.36 -1.39 3.05
C GLY A 37 -15.52 -0.60 2.50
N LYS A 38 -16.20 -1.13 1.50
CA LYS A 38 -17.33 -0.44 0.90
C LYS A 38 -18.53 -0.35 1.83
N LYS A 39 -18.65 -1.26 2.77
CA LYS A 39 -19.77 -1.23 3.71
C LYS A 39 -19.66 -0.06 4.68
N ASN A 40 -18.46 0.34 5.00
CA ASN A 40 -18.19 1.53 5.81
C ASN A 40 -18.98 1.64 7.09
N ASN A 41 -19.17 0.54 7.80
CA ASN A 41 -19.77 0.59 9.12
C ASN A 41 -18.73 0.21 10.16
N LEU A 42 -19.07 0.38 11.43
CA LEU A 42 -18.11 0.17 12.50
C LEU A 42 -17.58 -1.27 12.54
N GLN A 43 -18.47 -2.21 12.33
CA GLN A 43 -18.10 -3.61 12.35
C GLN A 43 -17.09 -3.92 11.23
N SER A 44 -17.34 -3.39 10.03
CA SER A 44 -16.42 -3.61 8.92
C SER A 44 -15.06 -3.00 9.20
N LYS A 45 -15.03 -1.82 9.82
CA LYS A 45 -13.76 -1.20 10.15
C LYS A 45 -12.98 -2.03 11.16
N LYS A 46 -13.65 -2.59 12.14
CA LYS A 46 -12.99 -3.45 13.11
C LYS A 46 -12.44 -4.70 12.45
N SER A 47 -13.20 -5.31 11.55
CA SER A 47 -12.75 -6.50 10.84
C SER A 47 -11.53 -6.18 9.97
N LEU A 48 -11.57 -5.05 9.26
CA LEU A 48 -10.46 -4.65 8.42
C LEU A 48 -9.21 -4.39 9.25
N PHE A 49 -9.36 -3.75 10.40
CA PHE A 49 -8.21 -3.47 11.23
C PHE A 49 -7.60 -4.77 11.75
N ALA A 50 -8.44 -5.75 12.10
CA ALA A 50 -7.95 -7.04 12.54
C ALA A 50 -7.21 -7.77 11.41
N ASP A 51 -7.72 -7.66 10.19
CA ASP A 51 -7.13 -8.35 9.06
C ASP A 51 -5.84 -7.68 8.57
N LEU A 52 -5.83 -6.36 8.51
CA LEU A 52 -4.69 -5.64 7.93
C LEU A 52 -3.69 -5.15 8.97
N GLN A 53 -4.17 -4.82 10.15
CA GLN A 53 -3.32 -4.33 11.24
C GLN A 53 -2.47 -3.13 10.82
N SER A 54 -2.98 -2.32 9.91
CA SER A 54 -2.30 -1.12 9.47
C SER A 54 -3.32 -0.02 9.31
N LYS A 55 -3.17 1.02 10.09
CA LYS A 55 -4.11 2.14 10.04
C LYS A 55 -4.08 2.80 8.67
N PHE A 56 -2.90 2.92 8.09
CA PHE A 56 -2.78 3.54 6.77
C PHE A 56 -3.58 2.76 5.72
N SER A 57 -3.46 1.44 5.73
CA SER A 57 -4.18 0.61 4.76
C SER A 57 -5.69 0.71 4.96
N VAL A 58 -6.14 0.66 6.21
CA VAL A 58 -7.56 0.75 6.49
C VAL A 58 -8.12 2.11 6.08
N ASP A 59 -7.39 3.18 6.40
CA ASP A 59 -7.84 4.52 6.03
C ASP A 59 -7.91 4.69 4.51
N LYS A 60 -6.89 4.25 3.81
CA LYS A 60 -6.89 4.36 2.35
C LYS A 60 -8.02 3.54 1.75
N LEU A 61 -8.24 2.35 2.28
CA LEU A 61 -9.29 1.49 1.78
C LEU A 61 -10.66 2.14 1.93
N ILE A 62 -10.94 2.68 3.10
CA ILE A 62 -12.23 3.28 3.36
C ILE A 62 -12.44 4.60 2.64
N LYS A 63 -11.42 5.44 2.62
CA LYS A 63 -11.56 6.76 2.04
C LYS A 63 -11.38 6.82 0.53
N THR A 64 -10.43 6.07 0.02
CA THR A 64 -10.09 6.16 -1.39
C THR A 64 -10.64 5.01 -2.22
N LEU A 65 -10.31 3.80 -1.82
CA LEU A 65 -10.66 2.64 -2.63
C LEU A 65 -12.15 2.35 -2.63
N SER A 66 -12.82 2.54 -1.51
CA SER A 66 -14.25 2.27 -1.48
C SER A 66 -15.02 3.23 -2.38
N GLN A 67 -14.58 4.47 -2.48
CA GLN A 67 -15.21 5.41 -3.38
C GLN A 67 -14.90 5.10 -4.84
N ARG A 68 -13.67 4.70 -5.09
CA ARG A 68 -13.25 4.35 -6.45
C ARG A 68 -14.06 3.19 -7.02
N TYR A 69 -14.34 2.21 -6.17
CA TYR A 69 -15.02 1.00 -6.60
C TYR A 69 -16.49 0.93 -6.19
N GLU A 70 -17.05 2.07 -5.85
CA GLU A 70 -18.43 2.11 -5.40
C GLU A 70 -19.38 1.45 -6.37
N LYS A 71 -19.19 1.68 -7.64
CA LYS A 71 -20.07 1.14 -8.67
C LYS A 71 -19.66 -0.22 -9.21
N ARG A 72 -18.51 -0.72 -8.78
CA ARG A 72 -18.03 -2.00 -9.25
C ARG A 72 -18.35 -3.07 -8.21
N GLN A 73 -18.90 -4.17 -8.64
CA GLN A 73 -19.28 -5.23 -7.73
C GLN A 73 -18.37 -6.43 -7.92
N GLY A 74 -17.27 -6.47 -7.21
CA GLY A 74 -16.29 -7.54 -7.33
C GLY A 74 -15.28 -7.28 -8.44
N GLY A 75 -14.28 -8.13 -8.53
CA GLY A 75 -13.27 -7.99 -9.55
C GLY A 75 -12.50 -6.71 -9.46
N TYR A 76 -12.03 -6.35 -8.26
CA TYR A 76 -11.33 -5.10 -8.05
C TYR A 76 -9.85 -5.18 -8.39
N SER A 77 -9.35 -6.37 -8.65
CA SER A 77 -7.94 -6.56 -8.95
C SER A 77 -7.78 -7.47 -10.15
N ARG A 78 -6.60 -7.46 -10.73
CA ARG A 78 -6.30 -8.37 -11.84
C ARG A 78 -4.88 -8.89 -11.69
N VAL A 79 -4.63 -10.06 -12.24
CA VAL A 79 -3.33 -10.70 -12.19
C VAL A 79 -2.80 -10.78 -13.61
N ILE A 80 -1.60 -10.28 -13.84
CA ILE A 80 -0.96 -10.28 -15.14
C ILE A 80 0.30 -11.12 -15.05
N LYS A 81 0.45 -12.10 -15.94
CA LYS A 81 1.64 -12.93 -15.94
C LYS A 81 2.84 -12.10 -16.35
N ALA A 82 3.94 -12.26 -15.62
CA ALA A 82 5.12 -11.44 -15.84
C ALA A 82 6.36 -12.27 -16.17
N GLY A 83 6.19 -13.50 -16.64
CA GLY A 83 7.34 -14.33 -17.02
C GLY A 83 7.89 -15.12 -15.87
N PHE A 84 9.19 -15.36 -15.87
CA PHE A 84 9.83 -16.20 -14.87
C PHE A 84 10.94 -15.43 -14.18
N ARG A 85 11.17 -15.78 -12.94
CA ARG A 85 12.16 -15.08 -12.14
C ARG A 85 13.55 -15.62 -12.47
N TYR A 86 14.50 -14.70 -12.62
CA TYR A 86 15.87 -15.10 -12.90
C TYR A 86 16.41 -15.84 -11.68
N GLY A 87 17.03 -16.94 -11.91
CA GLY A 87 17.62 -17.75 -10.86
C GLY A 87 16.87 -19.05 -10.63
N ASP A 88 15.66 -18.98 -10.06
CA ASP A 88 14.91 -20.20 -9.75
C ASP A 88 13.77 -20.46 -10.73
N ASP A 89 13.64 -19.61 -11.74
CA ASP A 89 12.65 -19.83 -12.80
C ASP A 89 11.22 -19.91 -12.30
N ALA A 90 10.93 -19.30 -11.16
CA ALA A 90 9.57 -19.28 -10.62
C ALA A 90 8.67 -18.41 -11.48
N PRO A 91 7.44 -18.85 -11.78
CA PRO A 91 6.53 -18.00 -12.55
C PRO A 91 6.13 -16.77 -11.74
N MET A 92 6.30 -15.61 -12.34
CA MET A 92 6.01 -14.34 -11.69
C MET A 92 4.74 -13.73 -12.24
N ALA A 93 4.11 -12.90 -11.44
CA ALA A 93 2.92 -12.21 -11.84
C ALA A 93 2.86 -10.85 -11.17
N ILE A 94 2.15 -9.95 -11.81
CA ILE A 94 1.89 -8.65 -11.25
C ILE A 94 0.41 -8.62 -10.90
N ILE A 95 0.11 -8.34 -9.63
CA ILE A 95 -1.26 -8.15 -9.23
C ILE A 95 -1.47 -6.67 -9.00
N GLU A 96 -2.50 -6.11 -9.59
CA GLU A 96 -2.75 -4.68 -9.50
C GLU A 96 -4.23 -4.42 -9.32
N LEU A 97 -4.54 -3.27 -8.75
CA LEU A 97 -5.92 -2.85 -8.61
C LEU A 97 -6.42 -2.26 -9.93
N VAL A 98 -7.66 -2.55 -10.26
CA VAL A 98 -8.26 -1.99 -11.48
C VAL A 98 -8.39 -0.49 -11.28
N ASP A 99 -8.12 0.27 -12.31
CA ASP A 99 -8.15 1.74 -12.26
C ASP A 99 -7.19 2.26 -11.18
N ARG A 100 -6.03 1.65 -11.06
CA ARG A 100 -5.08 2.02 -10.02
C ARG A 100 -4.52 3.42 -10.24
N ASP A 101 -4.12 4.01 -9.14
CA ASP A 101 -3.46 5.30 -9.16
C ASP A 101 -1.98 5.08 -9.44
N LYS A 102 -1.54 5.44 -10.62
CA LYS A 102 -0.16 5.24 -11.01
C LYS A 102 0.80 6.08 -10.18
N GLN A 103 0.31 7.14 -9.58
CA GLN A 103 1.14 7.98 -8.76
C GLN A 103 1.49 7.35 -7.42
N ALA A 104 0.71 6.38 -6.98
CA ALA A 104 0.96 5.74 -5.70
C ALA A 104 2.36 5.14 -5.65
N LYS A 105 2.78 4.48 -6.72
CA LYS A 105 4.10 3.89 -6.77
C LYS A 105 5.18 4.93 -6.99
N LYS A 106 4.90 5.89 -7.83
CA LYS A 106 5.86 6.93 -8.12
C LYS A 106 6.14 7.83 -6.93
N VAL A 107 5.11 8.11 -6.17
CA VAL A 107 5.24 8.94 -5.00
C VAL A 107 6.19 8.29 -3.98
N ASP A 108 6.06 7.00 -3.80
CA ASP A 108 6.90 6.31 -2.85
C ASP A 108 8.37 6.36 -3.27
N ILE A 109 8.64 6.22 -4.54
CA ILE A 109 9.99 6.29 -5.05
C ILE A 109 10.57 7.69 -4.84
N LYS A 110 9.79 8.71 -5.07
CA LYS A 110 10.24 10.07 -4.88
C LYS A 110 10.42 10.42 -3.42
N LYS A 111 9.58 9.87 -2.58
CA LYS A 111 9.63 10.19 -1.18
C LYS A 111 10.96 9.87 -0.52
N LYS A 112 11.55 8.78 -0.88
CA LYS A 112 12.80 8.39 -0.27
C LYS A 112 13.88 9.46 -0.32
N PRO A 113 14.18 10.00 -1.49
CA PRO A 113 15.17 11.07 -1.54
C PRO A 113 14.74 12.31 -0.79
N GLU A 114 13.46 12.60 -0.84
CA GLU A 114 12.96 13.77 -0.14
C GLU A 114 13.07 13.64 1.35
N GLU A 115 12.74 12.48 1.85
CA GLU A 115 12.82 12.25 3.27
C GLU A 115 14.25 12.38 3.75
N THR A 116 15.16 11.87 2.98
CA THR A 116 16.54 11.97 3.34
C THR A 116 16.98 13.44 3.38
N ALA A 117 16.57 14.19 2.42
CA ALA A 117 16.92 15.59 2.37
C ALA A 117 16.31 16.34 3.55
N LYS A 118 15.09 16.04 3.87
CA LYS A 118 14.45 16.70 4.99
C LYS A 118 15.12 16.35 6.30
N SER A 119 15.47 15.12 6.46
CA SER A 119 16.09 14.74 7.69
C SER A 119 17.40 15.46 7.87
N LYS A 120 18.11 15.69 6.82
CA LYS A 120 19.35 16.39 6.95
C LYS A 120 19.09 17.84 7.32
N THR A 121 18.09 18.43 6.75
CA THR A 121 17.84 19.81 7.00
C THR A 121 17.28 20.08 8.36
N ASP A 122 16.32 19.31 8.73
CA ASP A 122 15.65 19.53 9.99
C ASP A 122 16.56 19.58 11.19
N PRO A 123 17.38 18.62 11.40
CA PRO A 123 18.20 18.62 12.60
C PRO A 123 19.09 19.83 12.68
N LYS A 124 19.51 20.33 11.58
CA LYS A 124 20.39 21.44 11.62
C LYS A 124 19.76 22.66 12.12
N LEU A 125 18.70 23.01 11.57
CA LEU A 125 18.05 24.22 11.92
C LEU A 125 17.82 24.43 13.38
N PRO A 126 17.09 23.61 13.99
CA PRO A 126 16.76 23.86 15.36
C PRO A 126 17.96 23.80 16.26
N ALA A 127 18.85 22.96 15.97
CA ALA A 127 19.96 22.80 16.82
C ALA A 127 20.80 24.04 16.89
N GLU A 128 21.04 24.62 15.80
CA GLU A 128 21.84 25.74 15.81
C GLU A 128 21.30 26.86 16.54
N ASP A 129 20.11 27.11 16.33
CA ASP A 129 19.52 28.21 16.96
C ASP A 129 19.69 28.20 18.41
N LYS A 130 19.46 27.13 19.00
CA LYS A 130 19.54 27.06 20.36
C LYS A 130 20.84 27.30 20.86
N LYS A 131 21.76 26.72 20.34
CA LYS A 131 22.99 26.84 20.89
C LYS A 131 23.49 28.17 20.76
N SER A 132 23.20 28.83 19.79
CA SER A 132 23.79 30.06 19.65
C SER A 132 23.50 30.97 20.78
N LYS A 133 22.37 30.98 21.25
CA LYS A 133 22.06 31.86 22.23
C LYS A 133 22.63 31.73 23.50
N PRO A 134 22.73 30.80 23.89
CA PRO A 134 23.12 30.70 25.23
C PRO A 134 24.38 31.33 25.54
N LYS A 135 25.04 31.60 25.03
CA LYS A 135 26.14 31.98 25.31
C LYS A 135 26.27 32.88 26.22
N LYS A 136 25.87 33.24 26.48
CA LYS A 136 26.05 34.08 27.32
C LYS A 136 25.93 34.08 28.22
#